data_866fd356fd3b6093072a0340cafe47d0
#
_entry.id   866fd356fd3b6093072a0340cafe47d0
#
_cell.length_a   1.000
_cell.length_b   1.000
_cell.length_c   1.000
_cell.angle_alpha   90.00
_cell.angle_beta   90.00
_cell.angle_gamma   90.00
#
_symmetry.space_group_name_H-M   'P 1'
#
loop_
_entity.id
_entity.type
_entity.pdbx_description
1 polymer ?
#
loop_
_entity_poly.entity_id
_entity_poly.type
_entity_poly.pdbx_seq_one_letter_code
_entity_poly.pdbx_strand_id
1 'polypeptide(L)'
;MSVNDVSVEAVPAGAVPAGAVPAGAVPAGAVPAEAAPSARTDPAAPTVAELLAFARRTAADAELIASLPLDPEGRTWVRLEGPAGSEAWLIGWPPGTGTGWHDHADSVGAFLTASGTLKEHSLAARLPTDGWKTLELTEDLDRSRELTTGQGRAFGRHHVHEVLNESTTEHAVSVHAYYPPLPRIRRYSRTGAVLRLEQTEVPEDWQ
;
A
#
# COMPACT_ATOMS: atom_id res chain seq x y z
N MET A 1 42.37 6.70 -36.51
CA MET A 1 41.81 7.67 -35.54
C MET A 1 41.55 6.90 -34.27
N SER A 2 42.23 7.32 -33.21
CA SER A 2 42.44 6.60 -31.96
C SER A 2 41.16 6.37 -31.18
N VAL A 3 40.95 5.16 -30.67
CA VAL A 3 40.00 4.80 -29.61
C VAL A 3 40.73 5.03 -28.27
N ASN A 4 40.18 5.89 -27.43
CA ASN A 4 40.65 6.10 -26.08
C ASN A 4 40.18 4.97 -25.17
N ASP A 5 41.12 4.21 -24.69
CA ASP A 5 41.02 3.23 -23.62
C ASP A 5 40.96 3.97 -22.28
N VAL A 6 39.89 3.76 -21.49
CA VAL A 6 39.75 4.27 -20.13
C VAL A 6 39.91 3.11 -19.17
N SER A 7 41.08 2.98 -18.60
CA SER A 7 41.38 2.02 -17.54
C SER A 7 40.69 2.41 -16.24
N VAL A 8 39.88 1.48 -15.67
CA VAL A 8 39.31 1.60 -14.32
C VAL A 8 40.25 0.95 -13.33
N GLU A 9 40.80 1.76 -12.43
CA GLU A 9 41.71 1.33 -11.36
C GLU A 9 40.88 0.76 -10.19
N ALA A 10 41.21 -0.45 -9.76
CA ALA A 10 40.61 -1.13 -8.63
C ALA A 10 41.21 -0.68 -7.31
N VAL A 11 40.38 -0.26 -6.36
CA VAL A 11 40.79 0.09 -4.99
C VAL A 11 40.80 -1.17 -4.10
N PRO A 12 41.83 -1.49 -3.34
CA PRO A 12 41.88 -2.68 -2.51
C PRO A 12 41.05 -2.55 -1.22
N ALA A 13 40.38 -3.63 -0.85
CA ALA A 13 39.63 -3.77 0.38
C ALA A 13 40.57 -3.84 1.60
N GLY A 14 40.39 -2.90 2.53
CA GLY A 14 41.10 -2.90 3.82
C GLY A 14 40.40 -3.87 4.80
N ALA A 15 41.20 -4.80 5.35
CA ALA A 15 40.79 -5.73 6.38
C ALA A 15 40.68 -5.03 7.75
N VAL A 16 39.54 -5.25 8.45
CA VAL A 16 39.30 -4.81 9.83
C VAL A 16 39.54 -6.02 10.77
N PRO A 17 40.32 -5.88 11.85
CA PRO A 17 40.62 -7.00 12.76
C PRO A 17 39.43 -7.30 13.69
N ALA A 18 39.18 -8.60 13.90
CA ALA A 18 38.19 -9.11 14.83
C ALA A 18 38.63 -8.88 16.29
N GLY A 19 37.88 -8.04 16.99
CA GLY A 19 37.99 -7.89 18.45
C GLY A 19 36.98 -8.84 19.15
N ALA A 20 37.51 -9.78 19.94
CA ALA A 20 36.71 -10.68 20.77
C ALA A 20 36.14 -9.93 21.98
N VAL A 21 34.81 -10.02 22.20
CA VAL A 21 34.12 -9.55 23.40
C VAL A 21 33.75 -10.76 24.26
N PRO A 22 34.05 -10.78 25.59
CA PRO A 22 33.73 -11.93 26.46
C PRO A 22 32.22 -11.99 26.75
N ALA A 23 31.71 -13.23 26.74
CA ALA A 23 30.34 -13.57 27.07
C ALA A 23 30.08 -13.38 28.57
N GLY A 24 29.30 -12.38 28.95
CA GLY A 24 28.71 -12.24 30.28
C GLY A 24 27.29 -12.84 30.26
N ALA A 25 27.09 -13.96 30.97
CA ALA A 25 25.78 -14.54 31.17
C ALA A 25 24.95 -13.68 32.12
N VAL A 26 23.82 -13.13 31.68
CA VAL A 26 22.81 -12.48 32.49
C VAL A 26 21.66 -13.50 32.72
N PRO A 27 21.21 -13.76 33.96
CA PRO A 27 20.11 -14.67 34.19
C PRO A 27 18.79 -14.13 33.66
N ALA A 28 18.05 -14.98 32.98
CA ALA A 28 16.71 -14.69 32.47
C ALA A 28 15.72 -14.53 33.65
N GLY A 29 15.43 -13.29 34.00
CA GLY A 29 14.27 -12.96 34.82
C GLY A 29 13.02 -13.00 33.94
N ALA A 30 12.09 -13.90 34.26
CA ALA A 30 10.78 -13.92 33.60
C ALA A 30 10.03 -12.62 33.90
N VAL A 31 9.91 -11.75 32.89
CA VAL A 31 9.01 -10.60 32.90
C VAL A 31 7.61 -11.13 32.63
N PRO A 32 6.60 -10.86 33.50
CA PRO A 32 5.22 -11.25 33.17
C PRO A 32 4.83 -10.56 31.86
N ALA A 33 4.22 -11.31 30.94
CA ALA A 33 3.67 -10.78 29.71
C ALA A 33 2.59 -9.77 30.09
N GLU A 34 2.94 -8.48 30.02
CA GLU A 34 2.00 -7.38 30.10
C GLU A 34 1.06 -7.53 28.90
N ALA A 35 -0.21 -7.77 29.19
CA ALA A 35 -1.24 -7.89 28.17
C ALA A 35 -1.22 -6.63 27.31
N ALA A 36 -0.90 -6.79 26.03
CA ALA A 36 -0.97 -5.70 25.06
C ALA A 36 -2.33 -5.01 25.22
N PRO A 37 -2.39 -3.65 25.25
CA PRO A 37 -3.64 -2.95 25.39
C PRO A 37 -4.55 -3.37 24.24
N SER A 38 -5.65 -4.02 24.60
CA SER A 38 -6.74 -4.34 23.66
C SER A 38 -7.13 -3.03 23.02
N ALA A 39 -6.87 -2.88 21.71
CA ALA A 39 -7.25 -1.70 20.97
C ALA A 39 -8.77 -1.54 21.17
N ARG A 40 -9.15 -0.50 21.93
CA ARG A 40 -10.57 -0.15 22.11
C ARG A 40 -11.08 0.15 20.71
N THR A 41 -11.92 -0.73 20.19
CA THR A 41 -12.71 -0.47 18.99
C THR A 41 -13.68 0.63 19.39
N ASP A 42 -13.59 1.79 18.76
CA ASP A 42 -14.63 2.80 18.85
C ASP A 42 -15.93 2.12 18.36
N PRO A 43 -16.99 2.02 19.19
CA PRO A 43 -18.22 1.35 18.79
C PRO A 43 -18.92 2.04 17.61
N ALA A 44 -18.53 3.26 17.26
CA ALA A 44 -19.00 3.99 16.07
C ALA A 44 -18.12 3.78 14.84
N ALA A 45 -16.95 3.15 14.95
CA ALA A 45 -16.03 2.94 13.85
C ALA A 45 -16.58 1.89 12.86
N PRO A 46 -16.57 2.19 11.53
CA PRO A 46 -17.06 1.22 10.56
C PRO A 46 -16.09 0.02 10.46
N THR A 47 -16.66 -1.15 10.33
CA THR A 47 -15.89 -2.38 10.03
C THR A 47 -15.44 -2.38 8.57
N VAL A 48 -14.42 -3.16 8.25
CA VAL A 48 -13.98 -3.35 6.85
C VAL A 48 -15.09 -3.93 5.96
N ALA A 49 -16.01 -4.70 6.52
CA ALA A 49 -17.17 -5.23 5.81
C ALA A 49 -18.18 -4.11 5.46
N GLU A 50 -18.38 -3.16 6.35
CA GLU A 50 -19.23 -1.98 6.11
C GLU A 50 -18.62 -1.03 5.09
N LEU A 51 -17.29 -0.83 5.11
CA LEU A 51 -16.58 -0.09 4.08
C LEU A 51 -16.72 -0.76 2.71
N LEU A 52 -16.58 -2.08 2.62
CA LEU A 52 -16.77 -2.81 1.37
C LEU A 52 -18.23 -2.77 0.90
N ALA A 53 -19.18 -2.86 1.83
CA ALA A 53 -20.62 -2.75 1.51
C ALA A 53 -20.95 -1.33 1.00
N PHE A 54 -20.35 -0.29 1.57
CA PHE A 54 -20.45 1.07 1.06
C PHE A 54 -19.88 1.17 -0.36
N ALA A 55 -18.63 0.71 -0.59
CA ALA A 55 -18.02 0.73 -1.91
C ALA A 55 -18.88 0.01 -2.96
N ARG A 56 -19.52 -1.10 -2.58
CA ARG A 56 -20.41 -1.85 -3.46
C ARG A 56 -21.68 -1.09 -3.82
N ARG A 57 -22.32 -0.41 -2.85
CA ARG A 57 -23.51 0.42 -3.12
C ARG A 57 -23.17 1.62 -4.00
N THR A 58 -22.07 2.31 -3.71
CA THR A 58 -21.59 3.45 -4.48
C THR A 58 -21.24 3.06 -5.91
N ALA A 59 -20.59 1.92 -6.11
CA ALA A 59 -20.26 1.42 -7.45
C ALA A 59 -21.49 0.97 -8.27
N ALA A 60 -22.63 0.72 -7.63
CA ALA A 60 -23.90 0.41 -8.31
C ALA A 60 -24.64 1.66 -8.80
N ASP A 61 -24.21 2.86 -8.39
CA ASP A 61 -24.76 4.13 -8.87
C ASP A 61 -24.13 4.48 -10.23
N ALA A 62 -24.79 4.08 -11.30
CA ALA A 62 -24.30 4.27 -12.66
C ALA A 62 -24.16 5.76 -13.06
N GLU A 63 -25.01 6.64 -12.51
CA GLU A 63 -24.94 8.10 -12.80
C GLU A 63 -23.69 8.68 -12.14
N LEU A 64 -23.41 8.32 -10.90
CA LEU A 64 -22.21 8.74 -10.19
C LEU A 64 -20.94 8.24 -10.90
N ILE A 65 -20.91 6.96 -11.29
CA ILE A 65 -19.75 6.40 -12.01
C ILE A 65 -19.53 7.10 -13.34
N ALA A 66 -20.59 7.37 -14.10
CA ALA A 66 -20.51 8.06 -15.39
C ALA A 66 -20.16 9.56 -15.25
N SER A 67 -20.38 10.18 -14.10
CA SER A 67 -20.06 11.57 -13.85
C SER A 67 -18.57 11.84 -13.61
N LEU A 68 -17.77 10.80 -13.34
CA LEU A 68 -16.33 10.95 -13.13
C LEU A 68 -15.64 11.37 -14.44
N PRO A 69 -14.95 12.52 -14.49
CA PRO A 69 -14.13 12.87 -15.64
C PRO A 69 -12.98 11.86 -15.78
N LEU A 70 -12.85 11.25 -16.94
CA LEU A 70 -11.74 10.35 -17.24
C LEU A 70 -10.70 11.09 -18.07
N ASP A 71 -9.47 11.12 -17.56
CA ASP A 71 -8.32 11.69 -18.26
C ASP A 71 -7.50 10.54 -18.88
N PRO A 72 -7.15 10.59 -20.17
CA PRO A 72 -6.32 9.56 -20.80
C PRO A 72 -4.86 9.58 -20.33
N GLU A 73 -4.37 10.66 -19.74
CA GLU A 73 -2.97 10.83 -19.36
C GLU A 73 -2.70 10.60 -17.87
N GLY A 74 -3.75 10.71 -17.03
CA GLY A 74 -3.59 10.62 -15.59
C GLY A 74 -4.81 10.07 -14.87
N ARG A 75 -4.59 9.56 -13.66
CA ARG A 75 -5.70 9.16 -12.79
C ARG A 75 -6.48 10.40 -12.36
N THR A 76 -7.80 10.27 -12.37
CA THR A 76 -8.73 11.26 -11.82
C THR A 76 -9.37 10.74 -10.56
N TRP A 77 -9.78 11.63 -9.67
CA TRP A 77 -10.46 11.24 -8.44
C TRP A 77 -11.46 12.30 -7.97
N VAL A 78 -12.50 11.81 -7.30
CA VAL A 78 -13.47 12.63 -6.59
C VAL A 78 -13.57 12.10 -5.16
N ARG A 79 -13.47 13.00 -4.20
CA ARG A 79 -13.66 12.66 -2.78
C ARG A 79 -15.15 12.52 -2.49
N LEU A 80 -15.49 11.46 -1.75
CA LEU A 80 -16.83 11.16 -1.29
C LEU A 80 -16.84 11.10 0.25
N GLU A 81 -18.02 11.24 0.83
CA GLU A 81 -18.23 10.97 2.25
C GLU A 81 -18.54 9.48 2.43
N GLY A 82 -17.72 8.81 3.24
CA GLY A 82 -17.92 7.42 3.60
C GLY A 82 -18.77 7.26 4.87
N PRO A 83 -19.13 6.03 5.26
CA PRO A 83 -19.90 5.76 6.45
C PRO A 83 -19.12 6.09 7.73
N ALA A 84 -19.84 6.59 8.76
CA ALA A 84 -19.30 6.83 10.11
C ALA A 84 -17.97 7.60 10.15
N GLY A 85 -17.86 8.68 9.36
CA GLY A 85 -16.67 9.53 9.30
C GLY A 85 -15.48 8.89 8.58
N SER A 86 -15.69 7.82 7.80
CA SER A 86 -14.68 7.31 6.89
C SER A 86 -14.50 8.23 5.68
N GLU A 87 -13.33 8.20 5.10
CA GLU A 87 -13.01 8.87 3.85
C GLU A 87 -13.23 7.92 2.68
N ALA A 88 -13.78 8.44 1.56
CA ALA A 88 -13.97 7.63 0.38
C ALA A 88 -13.56 8.39 -0.89
N TRP A 89 -13.23 7.63 -1.95
CA TRP A 89 -12.75 8.16 -3.23
C TRP A 89 -13.34 7.36 -4.38
N LEU A 90 -13.81 8.07 -5.39
CA LEU A 90 -14.07 7.53 -6.72
C LEU A 90 -12.85 7.83 -7.58
N ILE A 91 -12.25 6.80 -8.19
CA ILE A 91 -10.96 6.91 -8.90
C ILE A 91 -11.11 6.36 -10.32
N GLY A 92 -10.69 7.16 -11.31
CA GLY A 92 -10.54 6.78 -12.70
C GLY A 92 -9.09 6.39 -13.01
N TRP A 93 -8.92 5.31 -13.75
CA TRP A 93 -7.64 4.70 -14.08
C TRP A 93 -7.50 4.62 -15.59
N PRO A 94 -6.68 5.47 -16.22
CA PRO A 94 -6.37 5.29 -17.64
C PRO A 94 -5.61 3.99 -17.89
N PRO A 95 -5.59 3.51 -19.14
CA PRO A 95 -4.82 2.34 -19.53
C PRO A 95 -3.35 2.45 -19.11
N GLY A 96 -2.79 1.35 -18.61
CA GLY A 96 -1.38 1.26 -18.24
C GLY A 96 -0.97 2.03 -16.98
N THR A 97 -1.91 2.56 -16.19
CA THR A 97 -1.60 3.31 -14.97
C THR A 97 -1.74 2.46 -13.71
N GLY A 98 -1.04 2.89 -12.65
CA GLY A 98 -1.09 2.23 -11.35
C GLY A 98 -0.66 3.14 -10.21
N THR A 99 -0.72 2.60 -9.00
CA THR A 99 -0.35 3.33 -7.77
C THR A 99 1.14 3.23 -7.44
N GLY A 100 1.82 2.18 -7.92
CA GLY A 100 3.03 1.69 -7.27
C GLY A 100 2.75 1.09 -5.89
N TRP A 101 3.76 0.48 -5.29
CA TRP A 101 3.68 -0.14 -3.97
C TRP A 101 3.48 0.91 -2.89
N HIS A 102 2.43 0.74 -2.06
CA HIS A 102 2.12 1.67 -0.98
C HIS A 102 1.32 0.98 0.13
N ASP A 103 1.18 1.67 1.26
CA ASP A 103 0.22 1.34 2.32
C ASP A 103 -0.50 2.60 2.83
N HIS A 104 -1.48 2.38 3.67
CA HIS A 104 -2.37 3.40 4.20
C HIS A 104 -2.16 3.62 5.71
N ALA A 105 -0.98 3.29 6.21
CA ALA A 105 -0.63 3.35 7.64
C ALA A 105 -1.70 2.68 8.53
N ASP A 106 -2.26 3.41 9.48
CA ASP A 106 -3.21 2.89 10.47
C ASP A 106 -4.64 2.75 9.96
N SER A 107 -4.93 3.16 8.72
CA SER A 107 -6.27 3.01 8.16
C SER A 107 -6.52 1.57 7.71
N VAL A 108 -7.69 1.05 8.09
CA VAL A 108 -8.29 -0.11 7.42
C VAL A 108 -9.04 0.39 6.19
N GLY A 109 -9.24 -0.45 5.20
CA GLY A 109 -9.90 -0.01 4.00
C GLY A 109 -10.61 -1.10 3.21
N ALA A 110 -11.31 -0.65 2.20
CA ALA A 110 -11.89 -1.52 1.18
C ALA A 110 -11.90 -0.78 -0.16
N PHE A 111 -11.79 -1.53 -1.24
CA PHE A 111 -12.05 -0.99 -2.57
C PHE A 111 -12.81 -1.99 -3.43
N LEU A 112 -13.46 -1.48 -4.48
CA LEU A 112 -14.25 -2.27 -5.42
C LEU A 112 -14.11 -1.65 -6.81
N THR A 113 -13.92 -2.51 -7.82
CA THR A 113 -13.92 -2.11 -9.22
C THR A 113 -15.36 -1.87 -9.67
N ALA A 114 -15.68 -0.62 -10.03
CA ALA A 114 -17.01 -0.22 -10.50
C ALA A 114 -17.18 -0.41 -12.00
N SER A 115 -16.08 -0.26 -12.77
CA SER A 115 -16.06 -0.47 -14.22
C SER A 115 -14.66 -0.90 -14.66
N GLY A 116 -14.59 -1.73 -15.69
CA GLY A 116 -13.34 -2.28 -16.21
C GLY A 116 -12.75 -3.38 -15.33
N THR A 117 -11.43 -3.51 -15.36
CA THR A 117 -10.67 -4.52 -14.60
C THR A 117 -9.44 -3.88 -13.99
N LEU A 118 -9.21 -4.15 -12.71
CA LEU A 118 -8.00 -3.75 -11.99
C LEU A 118 -7.26 -4.99 -11.51
N LYS A 119 -5.95 -4.89 -11.42
CA LYS A 119 -5.10 -5.90 -10.82
C LYS A 119 -4.51 -5.40 -9.52
N GLU A 120 -4.61 -6.18 -8.48
CA GLU A 120 -3.95 -5.93 -7.20
C GLU A 120 -2.79 -6.89 -7.02
N HIS A 121 -1.60 -6.36 -6.77
CA HIS A 121 -0.51 -7.08 -6.15
C HIS A 121 -0.41 -6.68 -4.68
N SER A 122 -0.23 -7.64 -3.78
CA SER A 122 -0.16 -7.34 -2.35
C SER A 122 0.78 -8.29 -1.62
N LEU A 123 1.28 -7.86 -0.46
CA LEU A 123 2.09 -8.68 0.41
C LEU A 123 1.23 -9.35 1.48
N ALA A 124 1.34 -10.68 1.60
CA ALA A 124 0.71 -11.46 2.68
C ALA A 124 1.57 -11.42 3.96
N ALA A 125 2.08 -10.23 4.30
CA ALA A 125 2.90 -10.02 5.48
C ALA A 125 2.41 -8.81 6.27
N ARG A 126 2.61 -8.86 7.58
CA ARG A 126 2.48 -7.69 8.43
C ARG A 126 3.88 -7.09 8.59
N LEU A 127 4.09 -5.93 7.97
CA LEU A 127 5.35 -5.23 8.08
C LEU A 127 5.46 -4.48 9.41
N PRO A 128 6.68 -4.24 9.93
CA PRO A 128 6.89 -3.35 11.06
C PRO A 128 6.32 -1.95 10.76
N THR A 129 5.75 -1.30 11.77
CA THR A 129 5.10 0.01 11.58
C THR A 129 6.10 1.14 11.39
N ASP A 130 7.22 1.08 12.09
CA ASP A 130 8.21 2.17 12.14
C ASP A 130 9.64 1.62 12.26
N GLY A 131 10.62 2.51 12.10
CA GLY A 131 12.02 2.23 12.42
C GLY A 131 12.82 1.54 11.31
N TRP A 132 12.25 1.33 10.12
CA TRP A 132 12.95 0.73 8.99
C TRP A 132 12.86 1.59 7.72
N LYS A 133 13.88 1.47 6.88
CA LYS A 133 13.90 2.07 5.54
C LYS A 133 13.95 1.02 4.45
N THR A 134 14.55 -0.13 4.75
CA THR A 134 14.71 -1.25 3.83
C THR A 134 14.38 -2.53 4.56
N LEU A 135 13.63 -3.42 3.91
CA LEU A 135 13.20 -4.70 4.45
C LEU A 135 13.44 -5.78 3.41
N GLU A 136 14.07 -6.86 3.82
CA GLU A 136 14.16 -8.08 3.01
C GLU A 136 12.93 -8.95 3.30
N LEU A 137 12.17 -9.22 2.27
CA LEU A 137 10.96 -10.03 2.34
C LEU A 137 11.32 -11.51 2.25
N THR A 138 10.64 -12.33 3.03
CA THR A 138 10.73 -13.79 2.88
C THR A 138 9.99 -14.24 1.60
N GLU A 139 10.26 -15.46 1.18
CA GLU A 139 9.58 -16.07 0.03
C GLU A 139 8.08 -16.25 0.30
N ASP A 140 7.29 -16.46 -0.74
CA ASP A 140 5.86 -16.76 -0.74
C ASP A 140 4.93 -15.70 -0.11
N LEU A 141 5.36 -14.44 -0.03
CA LEU A 141 4.51 -13.35 0.45
C LEU A 141 3.63 -12.73 -0.65
N ASP A 142 3.99 -12.91 -1.91
CA ASP A 142 3.32 -12.29 -3.03
C ASP A 142 1.93 -12.86 -3.27
N ARG A 143 0.98 -11.96 -3.43
CA ARG A 143 -0.39 -12.28 -3.85
C ARG A 143 -0.75 -11.38 -5.02
N SER A 144 -1.42 -11.96 -6.01
CA SER A 144 -1.95 -11.24 -7.16
C SER A 144 -3.41 -11.60 -7.36
N ARG A 145 -4.22 -10.60 -7.69
CA ARG A 145 -5.65 -10.78 -7.95
C ARG A 145 -6.08 -9.87 -9.07
N GLU A 146 -6.87 -10.41 -9.96
CA GLU A 146 -7.64 -9.64 -10.91
C GLU A 146 -9.02 -9.35 -10.30
N LEU A 147 -9.47 -8.11 -10.40
CA LEU A 147 -10.72 -7.61 -9.85
C LEU A 147 -11.52 -6.97 -10.99
N THR A 148 -12.46 -7.72 -11.52
CA THR A 148 -13.40 -7.26 -12.54
C THR A 148 -14.54 -6.45 -11.93
N THR A 149 -15.37 -5.82 -12.75
CA THR A 149 -16.53 -5.04 -12.31
C THR A 149 -17.37 -5.78 -11.26
N GLY A 150 -17.66 -5.11 -10.16
CA GLY A 150 -18.40 -5.65 -9.01
C GLY A 150 -17.53 -6.45 -8.03
N GLN A 151 -16.28 -6.73 -8.35
CA GLN A 151 -15.35 -7.40 -7.46
C GLN A 151 -14.56 -6.38 -6.63
N GLY A 152 -14.33 -6.71 -5.38
CA GLY A 152 -13.63 -5.81 -4.46
C GLY A 152 -13.00 -6.57 -3.31
N ARG A 153 -12.26 -5.83 -2.50
CA ARG A 153 -11.52 -6.35 -1.38
C ARG A 153 -11.55 -5.42 -0.17
N ALA A 154 -11.59 -6.01 1.01
CA ALA A 154 -11.32 -5.33 2.27
C ALA A 154 -9.96 -5.74 2.81
N PHE A 155 -9.29 -4.84 3.52
CA PHE A 155 -7.97 -5.05 4.08
C PHE A 155 -7.79 -4.34 5.42
N GLY A 156 -6.85 -4.86 6.21
CA GLY A 156 -6.48 -4.30 7.51
C GLY A 156 -5.46 -3.18 7.42
N ARG A 157 -5.05 -2.69 8.60
CA ARG A 157 -3.97 -1.69 8.74
C ARG A 157 -2.66 -2.21 8.16
N HIS A 158 -1.82 -1.30 7.66
CA HIS A 158 -0.50 -1.59 7.10
C HIS A 158 -0.52 -2.61 5.95
N HIS A 159 -1.62 -2.65 5.22
CA HIS A 159 -1.73 -3.49 4.02
C HIS A 159 -0.88 -2.88 2.90
N VAL A 160 0.18 -3.57 2.52
CA VAL A 160 1.06 -3.14 1.43
C VAL A 160 0.59 -3.76 0.13
N HIS A 161 0.27 -2.91 -0.83
CA HIS A 161 -0.19 -3.33 -2.14
C HIS A 161 0.15 -2.31 -3.25
N GLU A 162 -0.06 -2.72 -4.48
CA GLU A 162 -0.21 -1.84 -5.64
C GLU A 162 -1.45 -2.24 -6.43
N VAL A 163 -2.08 -1.26 -7.06
CA VAL A 163 -3.26 -1.45 -7.90
C VAL A 163 -2.94 -0.91 -9.29
N LEU A 164 -3.27 -1.68 -10.33
CA LEU A 164 -2.89 -1.44 -11.72
C LEU A 164 -4.11 -1.59 -12.63
N ASN A 165 -4.23 -0.71 -13.62
CA ASN A 165 -5.01 -0.97 -14.82
C ASN A 165 -4.07 -1.49 -15.91
N GLU A 166 -4.01 -2.80 -16.12
CA GLU A 166 -3.15 -3.43 -17.14
C GLU A 166 -3.77 -3.40 -18.54
N SER A 167 -5.01 -2.89 -18.71
CA SER A 167 -5.58 -2.68 -20.04
C SER A 167 -4.70 -1.74 -20.86
N THR A 168 -4.66 -1.96 -22.14
CA THR A 168 -3.96 -1.08 -23.11
C THR A 168 -4.89 -0.05 -23.75
N THR A 169 -6.21 -0.19 -23.56
CA THR A 169 -7.21 0.60 -24.29
C THR A 169 -8.36 1.10 -23.43
N GLU A 170 -8.65 0.45 -22.30
CA GLU A 170 -9.86 0.72 -21.53
C GLU A 170 -9.53 1.35 -20.17
N HIS A 171 -10.29 2.38 -19.81
CA HIS A 171 -10.28 2.90 -18.45
C HIS A 171 -10.96 1.91 -17.49
N ALA A 172 -10.49 1.93 -16.25
CA ALA A 172 -11.20 1.35 -15.15
C ALA A 172 -11.66 2.44 -14.16
N VAL A 173 -12.69 2.12 -13.38
CA VAL A 173 -13.18 2.99 -12.29
C VAL A 173 -13.31 2.17 -11.03
N SER A 174 -12.92 2.73 -9.90
CA SER A 174 -13.06 2.07 -8.60
C SER A 174 -13.56 3.02 -7.50
N VAL A 175 -14.18 2.43 -6.49
CA VAL A 175 -14.58 3.11 -5.25
C VAL A 175 -13.70 2.59 -4.12
N HIS A 176 -13.08 3.50 -3.39
CA HIS A 176 -12.24 3.21 -2.22
C HIS A 176 -12.84 3.82 -0.97
N ALA A 177 -12.68 3.18 0.18
CA ALA A 177 -13.10 3.72 1.48
C ALA A 177 -12.09 3.34 2.57
N TYR A 178 -11.77 4.29 3.47
CA TYR A 178 -10.76 4.15 4.51
C TYR A 178 -11.25 4.66 5.85
N TYR A 179 -10.89 3.96 6.92
CA TYR A 179 -11.13 4.41 8.28
C TYR A 179 -9.94 4.12 9.21
N PRO A 180 -9.49 5.08 10.04
CA PRO A 180 -9.84 6.49 9.96
C PRO A 180 -9.52 7.09 8.59
N PRO A 181 -9.94 8.34 8.31
CA PRO A 181 -9.46 9.06 7.13
C PRO A 181 -7.96 8.95 6.99
N LEU A 182 -7.46 8.86 5.76
CA LEU A 182 -6.05 8.57 5.48
C LEU A 182 -5.13 9.56 6.19
N PRO A 183 -4.36 9.15 7.20
CA PRO A 183 -3.43 10.05 7.89
C PRO A 183 -2.16 10.27 7.08
N ARG A 184 -1.78 9.29 6.29
CA ARG A 184 -0.61 9.29 5.40
C ARG A 184 -0.63 8.09 4.48
N ILE A 185 0.10 8.19 3.37
CA ILE A 185 0.42 7.08 2.46
C ILE A 185 1.94 6.90 2.49
N ARG A 186 2.41 5.67 2.71
CA ARG A 186 3.83 5.32 2.58
C ARG A 186 4.04 4.66 1.23
N ARG A 187 5.00 5.17 0.46
CA ARG A 187 5.34 4.64 -0.86
C ARG A 187 6.63 3.87 -0.82
N TYR A 188 6.66 2.79 -1.56
CA TYR A 188 7.78 1.86 -1.59
C TYR A 188 8.27 1.61 -3.01
N SER A 189 9.58 1.43 -3.15
CA SER A 189 10.15 0.72 -4.29
C SER A 189 10.36 -0.74 -3.93
N ARG A 190 10.31 -1.60 -4.94
CA ARG A 190 10.53 -3.03 -4.78
C ARG A 190 11.49 -3.53 -5.83
N THR A 191 12.54 -4.25 -5.40
CA THR A 191 13.49 -4.93 -6.28
C THR A 191 13.71 -6.35 -5.76
N GLY A 192 13.11 -7.32 -6.44
CA GLY A 192 13.10 -8.71 -5.99
C GLY A 192 12.47 -8.85 -4.60
N ALA A 193 13.22 -9.39 -3.64
CA ALA A 193 12.80 -9.54 -2.25
C ALA A 193 12.98 -8.25 -1.41
N VAL A 194 13.57 -7.20 -1.94
CA VAL A 194 13.86 -5.98 -1.17
C VAL A 194 12.75 -4.95 -1.36
N LEU A 195 12.12 -4.57 -0.25
CA LEU A 195 11.17 -3.46 -0.16
C LEU A 195 11.86 -2.26 0.52
N ARG A 196 11.76 -1.08 -0.09
CA ARG A 196 12.36 0.15 0.43
C ARG A 196 11.33 1.25 0.55
N LEU A 197 11.28 1.90 1.73
CA LEU A 197 10.47 3.09 1.94
C LEU A 197 11.14 4.28 1.23
N GLU A 198 10.45 4.84 0.24
CA GLU A 198 10.92 5.98 -0.54
C GLU A 198 10.35 7.30 -0.02
N GLN A 199 9.05 7.33 0.26
CA GLN A 199 8.35 8.55 0.60
C GLN A 199 7.21 8.28 1.57
N THR A 200 6.90 9.27 2.40
CA THR A 200 5.67 9.33 3.19
C THR A 200 4.94 10.60 2.80
N GLU A 201 3.74 10.46 2.26
CA GLU A 201 2.85 11.56 1.87
C GLU A 201 1.81 11.78 2.96
N VAL A 202 1.46 13.02 3.21
CA VAL A 202 0.38 13.44 4.11
C VAL A 202 -0.74 14.11 3.30
N PRO A 203 -1.95 14.30 3.86
CA PRO A 203 -3.10 14.84 3.09
C PRO A 203 -2.82 16.17 2.39
N GLU A 204 -1.93 17.00 2.92
CA GLU A 204 -1.52 18.27 2.33
C GLU A 204 -0.78 18.10 0.99
N ASP A 205 -0.19 16.94 0.76
CA ASP A 205 0.55 16.62 -0.49
C ASP A 205 -0.38 16.16 -1.63
N TRP A 206 -1.68 15.95 -1.36
CA TRP A 206 -2.63 15.37 -2.33
C TRP A 206 -3.54 16.39 -3.02
N GLN A 207 -3.21 17.68 -2.89
CA GLN A 207 -3.98 18.80 -3.46
C GLN A 207 -3.56 19.15 -4.89
#